data_bb3c1306b18501b7b32bcda22175f5b7
#
_entry.id   bb3c1306b18501b7b32bcda22175f5b7
#
_cell.length_a   1.000
_cell.length_b   1.000
_cell.length_c   1.000
_cell.angle_alpha   90.00
_cell.angle_beta   90.00
_cell.angle_gamma   90.00
#
_symmetry.space_group_name_H-M   'P 1'
#
loop_
_entity.id
_entity.type
_entity.pdbx_description
1 polymer ?
#
loop_
_entity_poly.entity_id
_entity_poly.type
_entity_poly.pdbx_seq_one_letter_code
_entity_poly.pdbx_strand_id
1 'polypeptide(L)'
;MYFEWDERKNRANLAKHGLSFETAVLVFDDPHAISQPDREVGGEERWQTLGMAHGIAILLVAYTEWEEHGEAAIRIISARKATKRERQKYEEGL
;
A
#
# COMPACT_ATOMS: atom_id res chain seq x y z
N MET A 1 -12.23 -7.28 4.80
CA MET A 1 -10.93 -7.11 4.11
C MET A 1 -9.85 -7.79 4.93
N TYR A 2 -9.05 -8.65 4.32
CA TYR A 2 -7.92 -9.21 5.03
C TYR A 2 -6.63 -9.03 4.23
N PHE A 3 -5.49 -9.10 4.94
CA PHE A 3 -4.18 -8.82 4.38
C PHE A 3 -3.27 -10.01 4.53
N GLU A 4 -2.40 -10.23 3.53
CA GLU A 4 -1.35 -11.21 3.61
C GLU A 4 -0.08 -10.66 2.96
N TRP A 5 1.04 -11.30 3.21
CA TRP A 5 2.33 -10.98 2.58
C TRP A 5 3.35 -12.08 2.83
N ASP A 6 4.44 -12.01 2.08
CA ASP A 6 5.61 -12.84 2.30
C ASP A 6 6.48 -12.19 3.38
N GLU A 7 6.71 -12.88 4.48
CA GLU A 7 7.45 -12.33 5.62
C GLU A 7 8.89 -11.96 5.28
N ARG A 8 9.51 -12.66 4.35
CA ARG A 8 10.87 -12.29 3.90
C ARG A 8 10.84 -10.93 3.18
N LYS A 9 9.81 -10.68 2.39
CA LYS A 9 9.62 -9.39 1.72
C LYS A 9 9.33 -8.30 2.74
N ASN A 10 8.57 -8.60 3.78
CA ASN A 10 8.30 -7.66 4.85
C ASN A 10 9.61 -7.22 5.53
N ARG A 11 10.47 -8.18 5.90
CA ARG A 11 11.75 -7.87 6.52
C ARG A 11 12.67 -7.08 5.58
N ALA A 12 12.72 -7.45 4.31
CA ALA A 12 13.51 -6.73 3.31
C ALA A 12 13.02 -5.30 3.13
N ASN A 13 11.70 -5.10 3.11
CA ASN A 13 11.11 -3.77 2.99
C ASN A 13 11.44 -2.91 4.21
N LEU A 14 11.36 -3.49 5.40
CA LEU A 14 11.71 -2.80 6.64
C LEU A 14 13.18 -2.36 6.62
N ALA A 15 14.08 -3.23 6.17
CA ALA A 15 15.51 -2.91 6.08
C ALA A 15 15.78 -1.82 5.05
N LYS A 16 15.09 -1.85 3.90
CA LYS A 16 15.31 -0.92 2.80
C LYS A 16 14.65 0.45 3.02
N HIS A 17 13.42 0.46 3.50
CA HIS A 17 12.60 1.67 3.58
C HIS A 17 12.23 2.09 5.00
N GLY A 18 12.57 1.29 6.00
CA GLY A 18 12.20 1.58 7.39
C GLY A 18 10.72 1.38 7.67
N LEU A 19 9.99 0.68 6.80
CA LEU A 19 8.55 0.48 6.90
C LEU A 19 8.22 -1.00 6.86
N SER A 20 7.43 -1.45 7.84
CA SER A 20 6.89 -2.81 7.88
C SER A 20 5.58 -2.87 7.10
N PHE A 21 5.19 -4.06 6.68
CA PHE A 21 3.90 -4.28 6.03
C PHE A 21 2.75 -4.14 7.04
N GLU A 22 3.00 -4.42 8.31
CA GLU A 22 2.03 -4.14 9.38
C GLU A 22 1.66 -2.66 9.42
N THR A 23 2.64 -1.78 9.24
CA THR A 23 2.38 -0.34 9.15
C THR A 23 1.70 0.02 7.83
N ALA A 24 2.08 -0.63 6.73
CA ALA A 24 1.49 -0.38 5.42
C ALA A 24 -0.02 -0.62 5.39
N VAL A 25 -0.51 -1.61 6.14
CA VAL A 25 -1.94 -1.93 6.23
C VAL A 25 -2.76 -0.71 6.65
N LEU A 26 -2.20 0.18 7.45
CA LEU A 26 -2.91 1.34 7.99
C LEU A 26 -3.39 2.32 6.93
N VAL A 27 -2.75 2.35 5.75
CA VAL A 27 -3.19 3.27 4.68
C VAL A 27 -4.59 2.92 4.17
N PHE A 28 -5.00 1.66 4.32
CA PHE A 28 -6.33 1.22 3.86
C PHE A 28 -7.45 1.68 4.79
N ASP A 29 -7.12 2.17 5.98
CA ASP A 29 -8.09 2.77 6.91
C ASP A 29 -8.21 4.28 6.74
N ASP A 30 -7.36 4.88 5.91
CA ASP A 30 -7.40 6.33 5.66
C ASP A 30 -8.55 6.65 4.69
N PRO A 31 -9.57 7.43 5.13
CA PRO A 31 -10.69 7.77 4.25
C PRO A 31 -10.30 8.66 3.07
N HIS A 32 -9.12 9.27 3.10
CA HIS A 32 -8.61 10.12 2.02
C HIS A 32 -7.62 9.38 1.12
N ALA A 33 -7.43 8.08 1.32
CA ALA A 33 -6.50 7.30 0.51
C ALA A 33 -6.89 7.34 -0.97
N ILE A 34 -5.87 7.41 -1.83
CA ILE A 34 -6.04 7.42 -3.29
C ILE A 34 -5.49 6.13 -3.85
N SER A 35 -6.32 5.38 -4.56
CA SER A 35 -5.92 4.12 -5.17
C SER A 35 -5.96 4.22 -6.68
N GLN A 36 -4.98 3.62 -7.34
CA GLN A 36 -4.90 3.61 -8.80
C GLN A 36 -4.22 2.33 -9.27
N PRO A 37 -4.50 1.90 -10.51
CA PRO A 37 -3.77 0.79 -11.09
C PRO A 37 -2.30 1.15 -11.22
N ASP A 38 -1.43 0.18 -10.94
CA ASP A 38 -0.01 0.31 -11.19
C ASP A 38 0.27 -0.35 -12.56
N ARG A 39 1.06 -1.38 -12.59
CA ARG A 39 1.40 -2.11 -13.82
C ARG A 39 1.02 -3.57 -13.68
N GLU A 40 0.85 -4.23 -14.82
CA GLU A 40 0.66 -5.66 -14.85
C GLU A 40 2.03 -6.34 -14.85
N VAL A 41 2.21 -7.34 -13.99
CA VAL A 41 3.45 -8.10 -13.91
C VAL A 41 3.11 -9.58 -13.98
N GLY A 42 3.62 -10.26 -15.03
CA GLY A 42 3.39 -11.68 -15.20
C GLY A 42 1.91 -12.06 -15.32
N GLY A 43 1.09 -11.20 -15.94
CA GLY A 43 -0.35 -11.43 -16.07
C GLY A 43 -1.14 -11.02 -14.82
N GLU A 44 -0.48 -10.54 -13.78
CA GLU A 44 -1.13 -10.12 -12.55
C GLU A 44 -1.20 -8.60 -12.47
N GLU A 45 -2.41 -8.09 -12.29
CA GLU A 45 -2.65 -6.65 -12.16
C GLU A 45 -2.26 -6.17 -10.77
N ARG A 46 -1.45 -5.11 -10.70
CA ARG A 46 -1.02 -4.50 -9.46
C ARG A 46 -1.66 -3.14 -9.26
N TRP A 47 -1.84 -2.80 -8.00
CA TRP A 47 -2.44 -1.55 -7.55
C TRP A 47 -1.50 -0.79 -6.65
N GLN A 48 -1.74 0.52 -6.53
CA GLN A 48 -1.04 1.40 -5.60
C GLN A 48 -2.06 2.18 -4.79
N THR A 49 -1.79 2.36 -3.51
CA THR A 49 -2.59 3.24 -2.67
C THR A 49 -1.66 4.22 -1.95
N LEU A 50 -1.96 5.51 -2.09
CA LEU A 50 -1.36 6.58 -1.29
C LEU A 50 -2.26 6.82 -0.09
N GLY A 51 -1.72 6.73 1.11
CA GLY A 51 -2.51 6.94 2.31
C GLY A 51 -1.65 7.29 3.52
N MET A 52 -2.31 7.84 4.52
CA MET A 52 -1.69 8.25 5.77
C MET A 52 -1.61 7.07 6.73
N ALA A 53 -0.45 6.88 7.34
CA ALA A 53 -0.26 5.90 8.40
C ALA A 53 0.04 6.63 9.72
N HIS A 54 -0.66 6.26 10.78
CA HIS A 54 -0.51 6.86 12.13
C HIS A 54 -0.74 8.37 12.20
N GLY A 55 -1.39 8.96 11.18
CA GLY A 55 -1.57 10.41 11.11
C GLY A 55 -0.26 11.20 10.94
N ILE A 56 0.83 10.53 10.58
CA ILE A 56 2.17 11.13 10.56
C ILE A 56 2.80 11.11 9.17
N ALA A 57 2.70 9.99 8.47
CA ALA A 57 3.42 9.81 7.21
C ALA A 57 2.49 9.33 6.10
N ILE A 58 2.70 9.87 4.91
CA ILE A 58 2.00 9.41 3.71
C ILE A 58 2.88 8.34 3.04
N LEU A 59 2.30 7.18 2.80
CA LEU A 59 2.98 6.03 2.22
C LEU A 59 2.38 5.67 0.87
N LEU A 60 3.22 5.10 0.01
CA LEU A 60 2.77 4.43 -1.20
C LEU A 60 2.90 2.92 -0.99
N VAL A 61 1.78 2.23 -1.08
CA VAL A 61 1.72 0.78 -0.89
C VAL A 61 1.34 0.12 -2.20
N ALA A 62 2.16 -0.82 -2.66
CA ALA A 62 1.89 -1.62 -3.86
C ALA A 62 1.35 -2.99 -3.42
N TYR A 63 0.34 -3.47 -4.13
CA TYR A 63 -0.35 -4.70 -3.73
C TYR A 63 -1.12 -5.31 -4.90
N THR A 64 -1.58 -6.55 -4.70
CA THR A 64 -2.57 -7.20 -5.56
C THR A 64 -3.85 -7.39 -4.74
N GLU A 65 -4.98 -7.46 -5.43
CA GLU A 65 -6.29 -7.57 -4.79
C GLU A 65 -7.13 -8.62 -5.50
N TRP A 66 -7.83 -9.42 -4.72
CA TRP A 66 -8.80 -10.38 -5.25
C TRP A 66 -9.94 -10.54 -4.24
N GLU A 67 -10.97 -11.25 -4.65
CA GLU A 67 -12.08 -11.57 -3.77
C GLU A 67 -11.95 -12.99 -3.28
N GLU A 68 -12.15 -13.21 -2.00
CA GLU A 68 -12.11 -14.52 -1.39
C GLU A 68 -13.25 -14.63 -0.37
N HIS A 69 -14.12 -15.60 -0.57
CA HIS A 69 -15.29 -15.82 0.28
C HIS A 69 -16.17 -14.57 0.46
N GLY A 70 -16.32 -13.79 -0.62
CA GLY A 70 -17.12 -12.56 -0.59
C GLY A 70 -16.43 -11.37 0.08
N GLU A 71 -15.15 -11.50 0.41
CA GLU A 71 -14.38 -10.47 1.08
C GLU A 71 -13.16 -10.08 0.26
N ALA A 72 -12.80 -8.81 0.29
CA ALA A 72 -11.59 -8.34 -0.37
C ALA A 72 -10.35 -8.88 0.34
N ALA A 73 -9.43 -9.43 -0.43
CA ALA A 73 -8.14 -9.91 0.05
C ALA A 73 -7.04 -9.11 -0.63
N ILE A 74 -6.06 -8.67 0.15
CA ILE A 74 -4.97 -7.83 -0.32
C ILE A 74 -3.63 -8.47 0.02
N ARG A 75 -2.79 -8.66 -1.00
CA ARG A 75 -1.42 -9.11 -0.80
C ARG A 75 -0.49 -7.93 -0.97
N ILE A 76 0.17 -7.53 0.11
CA ILE A 76 1.11 -6.41 0.10
C ILE A 76 2.42 -6.85 -0.52
N ILE A 77 2.95 -6.02 -1.44
CA ILE A 77 4.17 -6.29 -2.18
C ILE A 77 5.29 -5.38 -1.73
N SER A 78 5.01 -4.09 -1.53
CA SER A 78 6.00 -3.12 -1.07
C SER A 78 5.34 -1.91 -0.44
N ALA A 79 6.11 -1.20 0.38
CA ALA A 79 5.67 0.04 1.00
C ALA A 79 6.87 0.98 1.13
N ARG A 80 6.67 2.23 0.79
CA ARG A 80 7.68 3.27 0.95
C ARG A 80 7.03 4.61 1.28
N LYS A 81 7.82 5.55 1.74
CA LYS A 81 7.32 6.90 1.94
C LYS A 81 7.00 7.53 0.59
N ALA A 82 5.95 8.34 0.55
CA ALA A 82 5.57 9.07 -0.64
C ALA A 82 6.66 10.08 -1.00
N THR A 83 6.86 10.29 -2.31
CA THR A 83 7.68 11.38 -2.82
C THR A 83 6.97 12.72 -2.58
N LYS A 84 7.69 13.82 -2.76
CA LYS A 84 7.08 15.15 -2.65
C LYS A 84 5.90 15.32 -3.60
N ARG A 85 6.03 14.87 -4.84
CA ARG A 85 4.96 14.93 -5.85
C ARG A 85 3.75 14.08 -5.43
N GLU A 86 4.00 12.89 -4.91
CA GLU A 86 2.92 12.03 -4.43
C GLU A 86 2.20 12.63 -3.24
N ARG A 87 2.94 13.23 -2.29
CA ARG A 87 2.33 13.93 -1.16
C ARG A 87 1.45 15.09 -1.62
N GLN A 88 1.91 15.86 -2.62
CA GLN A 88 1.11 16.95 -3.18
C GLN A 88 -0.18 16.42 -3.78
N LYS A 89 -0.13 15.32 -4.51
CA LYS A 89 -1.31 14.68 -5.08
C LYS A 89 -2.30 14.25 -4.00
N TYR A 90 -1.80 13.66 -2.93
CA TYR A 90 -2.62 13.25 -1.80
C TYR A 90 -3.29 14.47 -1.14
N GLU A 91 -2.51 15.52 -0.89
CA GLU A 91 -2.99 16.73 -0.21
C GLU A 91 -4.02 17.50 -1.04
N GLU A 92 -3.89 17.48 -2.36
CA GLU A 92 -4.88 18.10 -3.25
C GLU A 92 -6.26 17.46 -3.16
N GLY A 93 -6.35 16.21 -2.74
CA GLY A 93 -7.59 15.49 -2.56
C GLY A 93 -8.30 15.76 -1.22
N LEU A 94 -7.69 16.52 -0.35
CA LEU A 94 -8.25 16.78 0.99
C LEU A 94 -9.29 17.93 1.00
#